data_582a06958640810b10914b02d3a6ac69
#
_entry.id   582a06958640810b10914b02d3a6ac69
#
_cell.length_a   1.000
_cell.length_b   1.000
_cell.length_c   1.000
_cell.angle_alpha   90.00
_cell.angle_beta   90.00
_cell.angle_gamma   90.00
#
_symmetry.space_group_name_H-M   'P 1'
#
loop_
_entity.id
_entity.type
_entity.pdbx_description
1 polymer ?
#
loop_
_entity_poly.entity_id
_entity_poly.type
_entity_poly.pdbx_seq_one_letter_code
_entity_poly.pdbx_strand_id
1 'polypeptide(L)'
;ILQTGGSLIISFLLLVIWALFFSRFSKRIRLRILFSMIGGFILFGVCFRFNQVSGNMVPIFEWRWANRTLPTLGNNPIGPSSEKANSPLVELSFPQFLGPNRDCKIPGPELASDWKTKPPKELWRQPIGAAWSGFVVSAHRAITQEQRDENEVVSCYNLLTGKMLWMHSDSGHYNTKIAGEGPRATPTIQDGKVYTLGATGILNCLELESGKRIWHRNIAADAELNTDGETDQTGATKKRNKAKEWGYSSSPLIAEGKVIVSGGGDNGKSLLAYDIDTGEPVWSGGSSRAGYSSPRFVTLHGQEQILIFNQDGLAAHSPEDGSVVWSFQWNPGHPHVSMPLVLDDNQILLSLGYGNGSKLIQVKRSGESFSASELWHSRRMKAKFTNLISHQDHIFGIDDGIFACIDRQDGKLKWKDGRFGHGQILLRGNHIIVMAENGEVILLEVNPDKQVELTRFAALDSK
;
A
#
# COMPACT_ATOMS: atom_id res chain seq x y z
N ILE A 1 21.07 2.79 7.90
CA ILE A 1 20.93 4.27 7.89
C ILE A 1 20.39 4.76 9.25
N LEU A 2 19.37 4.17 9.84
CA LEU A 2 18.87 4.56 11.17
C LEU A 2 19.91 4.36 12.27
N GLN A 3 20.67 3.26 12.26
CA GLN A 3 21.74 3.04 13.23
C GLN A 3 22.92 4.01 13.03
N THR A 4 23.27 4.33 11.79
CA THR A 4 24.36 5.29 11.50
C THR A 4 23.92 6.74 11.73
N GLY A 5 22.70 7.13 11.36
CA GLY A 5 22.17 8.47 11.63
C GLY A 5 21.95 8.72 13.12
N GLY A 6 21.40 7.74 13.84
CA GLY A 6 21.23 7.80 15.29
C GLY A 6 22.57 7.87 16.03
N SER A 7 23.55 7.09 15.63
CA SER A 7 24.89 7.14 16.23
C SER A 7 25.61 8.46 15.96
N LEU A 8 25.46 9.06 14.79
CA LEU A 8 26.00 10.39 14.47
C LEU A 8 25.38 11.50 15.33
N ILE A 9 24.06 11.47 15.51
CA ILE A 9 23.36 12.42 16.37
C ILE A 9 23.79 12.26 17.84
N ILE A 10 23.85 11.01 18.32
CA ILE A 10 24.33 10.73 19.68
C ILE A 10 25.79 11.18 19.86
N SER A 11 26.67 10.86 18.91
CA SER A 11 28.06 11.29 18.93
C SER A 11 28.19 12.81 18.92
N PHE A 12 27.40 13.49 18.11
CA PHE A 12 27.37 14.95 18.08
C PHE A 12 26.89 15.54 19.42
N LEU A 13 25.82 15.00 20.01
CA LEU A 13 25.32 15.41 21.32
C LEU A 13 26.36 15.18 22.44
N LEU A 14 27.04 14.04 22.41
CA LEU A 14 28.11 13.75 23.37
C LEU A 14 29.31 14.71 23.22
N LEU A 15 29.70 15.06 22.00
CA LEU A 15 30.74 16.07 21.73
C LEU A 15 30.33 17.45 22.25
N VAL A 16 29.06 17.81 22.08
CA VAL A 16 28.52 19.08 22.59
C VAL A 16 28.54 19.10 24.13
N ILE A 17 28.02 18.03 24.75
CA ILE A 17 28.04 17.89 26.22
C ILE A 17 29.50 17.96 26.73
N TRP A 18 30.42 17.26 26.09
CA TRP A 18 31.82 17.33 26.43
C TRP A 18 32.36 18.75 26.27
N ALA A 19 32.08 19.43 25.17
CA ALA A 19 32.56 20.79 24.91
C ALA A 19 32.03 21.80 25.96
N LEU A 20 30.76 21.64 26.37
CA LEU A 20 30.13 22.55 27.33
C LEU A 20 30.53 22.29 28.78
N PHE A 21 30.66 21.03 29.19
CA PHE A 21 30.82 20.67 30.59
C PHE A 21 32.20 20.16 30.97
N PHE A 22 32.86 19.43 30.08
CA PHE A 22 34.09 18.70 30.39
C PHE A 22 35.34 19.23 29.68
N SER A 23 35.21 20.13 28.68
CA SER A 23 36.38 20.71 28.00
C SER A 23 37.09 21.74 28.86
N ARG A 24 38.33 22.00 28.53
CA ARG A 24 39.15 23.10 29.15
C ARG A 24 38.87 24.46 28.48
N PHE A 25 37.81 24.61 27.70
CA PHE A 25 37.45 25.88 27.06
C PHE A 25 37.06 26.93 28.10
N SER A 26 37.41 28.21 27.84
CA SER A 26 36.99 29.31 28.68
C SER A 26 35.45 29.45 28.69
N LYS A 27 34.90 30.00 29.77
CA LYS A 27 33.43 30.24 29.89
C LYS A 27 32.88 31.00 28.68
N ARG A 28 33.65 31.94 28.12
CA ARG A 28 33.25 32.72 26.94
C ARG A 28 33.09 31.84 25.69
N ILE A 29 33.96 30.88 25.48
CA ILE A 29 33.89 29.95 24.33
C ILE A 29 32.71 29.00 24.52
N ARG A 30 32.49 28.44 25.69
CA ARG A 30 31.33 27.56 25.99
C ARG A 30 30.00 28.29 25.73
N LEU A 31 29.86 29.54 26.19
CA LEU A 31 28.67 30.36 25.94
C LEU A 31 28.47 30.63 24.43
N ARG A 32 29.56 30.91 23.69
CA ARG A 32 29.46 31.10 22.24
C ARG A 32 28.99 29.83 21.54
N ILE A 33 29.49 28.66 21.91
CA ILE A 33 29.04 27.37 21.38
C ILE A 33 27.54 27.17 21.67
N LEU A 34 27.11 27.39 22.92
CA LEU A 34 25.72 27.25 23.33
C LEU A 34 24.80 28.20 22.55
N PHE A 35 25.13 29.48 22.47
CA PHE A 35 24.32 30.45 21.73
C PHE A 35 24.31 30.19 20.21
N SER A 36 25.42 29.76 19.62
CA SER A 36 25.46 29.37 18.20
C SER A 36 24.55 28.18 17.93
N MET A 37 24.51 27.19 18.82
CA MET A 37 23.62 26.05 18.70
C MET A 37 22.15 26.45 18.83
N ILE A 38 21.82 27.23 19.87
CA ILE A 38 20.43 27.74 20.05
C ILE A 38 20.02 28.55 18.82
N GLY A 39 20.88 29.47 18.34
CA GLY A 39 20.64 30.24 17.14
C GLY A 39 20.45 29.35 15.89
N GLY A 40 21.27 28.31 15.73
CA GLY A 40 21.15 27.33 14.66
C GLY A 40 19.82 26.56 14.71
N PHE A 41 19.40 26.11 15.91
CA PHE A 41 18.10 25.45 16.07
C PHE A 41 16.93 26.38 15.78
N ILE A 42 16.99 27.63 16.25
CA ILE A 42 15.97 28.65 15.96
C ILE A 42 15.90 28.89 14.44
N LEU A 43 17.06 29.10 13.80
CA LEU A 43 17.12 29.34 12.35
C LEU A 43 16.58 28.13 11.58
N PHE A 44 16.95 26.90 11.98
CA PHE A 44 16.40 25.68 11.37
C PHE A 44 14.87 25.63 11.52
N GLY A 45 14.33 25.90 12.71
CA GLY A 45 12.87 25.90 12.95
C GLY A 45 12.13 27.02 12.21
N VAL A 46 12.83 28.16 11.95
CA VAL A 46 12.28 29.23 11.11
C VAL A 46 12.28 28.86 9.64
N CYS A 47 13.37 28.26 9.14
CA CYS A 47 13.55 27.96 7.73
C CYS A 47 12.85 26.67 7.29
N PHE A 48 12.78 25.66 8.16
CA PHE A 48 12.25 24.35 7.83
C PHE A 48 11.00 24.04 8.65
N ARG A 49 10.11 23.28 8.04
CA ARG A 49 8.96 22.67 8.74
C ARG A 49 9.04 21.16 8.63
N PHE A 50 8.65 20.47 9.67
CA PHE A 50 8.46 19.03 9.63
C PHE A 50 7.25 18.73 8.74
N ASN A 51 7.48 17.93 7.68
CA ASN A 51 6.43 17.57 6.73
C ASN A 51 5.83 16.20 7.09
N GLN A 52 6.62 15.15 6.96
CA GLN A 52 6.21 13.75 7.16
C GLN A 52 7.42 12.90 7.55
N VAL A 53 7.20 11.60 7.73
CA VAL A 53 8.28 10.62 7.86
C VAL A 53 8.33 9.72 6.63
N SER A 54 9.54 9.26 6.28
CA SER A 54 9.71 8.22 5.25
C SER A 54 9.19 6.87 5.74
N GLY A 55 9.07 5.89 4.85
CA GLY A 55 8.72 4.51 5.20
C GLY A 55 9.63 3.89 6.27
N ASN A 56 10.85 4.40 6.44
CA ASN A 56 11.80 4.04 7.49
C ASN A 56 11.71 4.92 8.74
N MET A 57 10.64 5.71 8.91
CA MET A 57 10.44 6.63 10.04
C MET A 57 11.52 7.72 10.14
N VAL A 58 12.17 8.06 9.04
CA VAL A 58 13.13 9.17 8.98
C VAL A 58 12.36 10.46 8.77
N PRO A 59 12.51 11.49 9.63
CA PRO A 59 11.84 12.77 9.46
C PRO A 59 12.23 13.44 8.13
N ILE A 60 11.25 13.92 7.40
CA ILE A 60 11.40 14.70 6.18
C ILE A 60 11.04 16.14 6.52
N PHE A 61 12.01 17.05 6.33
CA PHE A 61 11.83 18.47 6.52
C PHE A 61 11.74 19.17 5.18
N GLU A 62 10.82 20.11 5.06
CA GLU A 62 10.68 20.97 3.89
C GLU A 62 11.05 22.41 4.21
N TRP A 63 11.55 23.11 3.19
CA TRP A 63 11.74 24.54 3.26
C TRP A 63 10.38 25.23 3.46
N ARG A 64 10.25 26.07 4.48
CA ARG A 64 8.96 26.66 4.87
C ARG A 64 8.29 27.48 3.77
N TRP A 65 9.09 28.07 2.90
CA TRP A 65 8.64 28.87 1.75
C TRP A 65 8.73 28.14 0.42
N ALA A 66 8.84 26.81 0.43
CA ALA A 66 8.73 26.03 -0.80
C ALA A 66 7.31 26.14 -1.35
N ASN A 67 7.17 26.57 -2.59
CA ASN A 67 5.89 26.60 -3.28
C ASN A 67 5.48 25.14 -3.60
N ARG A 68 4.43 24.66 -2.98
CA ARG A 68 3.76 23.45 -3.38
C ARG A 68 2.76 23.80 -4.48
N THR A 69 3.13 23.58 -5.72
CA THR A 69 2.17 23.59 -6.83
C THR A 69 1.51 22.22 -6.88
N LEU A 70 0.57 21.95 -5.98
CA LEU A 70 -0.31 20.80 -6.13
C LEU A 70 -1.31 21.10 -7.26
N PRO A 71 -1.69 20.11 -8.08
CA PRO A 71 -2.72 20.31 -9.07
C PRO A 71 -4.03 20.64 -8.34
N THR A 72 -4.59 21.80 -8.64
CA THR A 72 -5.90 22.23 -8.16
C THR A 72 -7.00 21.55 -8.96
N LEU A 73 -8.21 21.49 -8.39
CA LEU A 73 -9.41 21.16 -9.13
C LEU A 73 -9.59 22.23 -10.22
N GLY A 74 -9.13 21.94 -11.45
CA GLY A 74 -9.38 22.82 -12.59
C GLY A 74 -10.89 22.92 -12.84
N ASN A 75 -11.38 24.12 -13.16
CA ASN A 75 -12.80 24.42 -13.46
C ASN A 75 -13.32 23.80 -14.77
N ASN A 76 -12.60 22.86 -15.38
CA ASN A 76 -13.06 22.23 -16.59
C ASN A 76 -13.75 20.89 -16.27
N PRO A 77 -15.08 20.81 -16.28
CA PRO A 77 -15.78 19.55 -16.43
C PRO A 77 -15.42 19.03 -17.84
N ILE A 78 -14.51 18.08 -17.89
CA ILE A 78 -14.19 17.38 -19.13
C ILE A 78 -15.36 16.43 -19.35
N GLY A 79 -16.22 16.78 -20.26
CA GLY A 79 -17.34 15.92 -20.70
C GLY A 79 -16.80 14.62 -21.33
N PRO A 80 -17.63 13.58 -21.46
CA PRO A 80 -17.23 12.29 -22.00
C PRO A 80 -16.58 12.49 -23.38
N SER A 81 -15.30 12.12 -23.50
CA SER A 81 -14.62 12.19 -24.78
C SER A 81 -15.02 11.00 -25.63
N SER A 82 -15.63 11.24 -26.78
CA SER A 82 -16.05 10.23 -27.74
C SER A 82 -14.90 9.65 -28.58
N GLU A 83 -13.66 9.79 -28.15
CA GLU A 83 -12.52 9.19 -28.85
C GLU A 83 -12.53 7.68 -28.72
N LYS A 84 -13.14 7.01 -29.70
CA LYS A 84 -12.96 5.57 -29.93
C LYS A 84 -11.53 5.35 -30.39
N ALA A 85 -10.69 4.82 -29.52
CA ALA A 85 -9.34 4.43 -29.89
C ALA A 85 -9.40 3.19 -30.82
N ASN A 86 -9.18 3.41 -32.10
CA ASN A 86 -8.87 2.35 -33.05
C ASN A 86 -7.43 1.88 -32.83
N SER A 87 -7.15 1.17 -31.77
CA SER A 87 -5.79 0.70 -31.46
C SER A 87 -5.82 -0.74 -30.92
N PRO A 88 -4.84 -1.58 -31.27
CA PRO A 88 -4.77 -2.99 -30.83
C PRO A 88 -4.52 -3.20 -29.32
N LEU A 89 -4.72 -2.17 -28.50
CA LEU A 89 -4.58 -2.22 -27.03
C LEU A 89 -5.76 -2.86 -26.30
N VAL A 90 -6.67 -3.53 -27.01
CA VAL A 90 -7.88 -4.15 -26.43
C VAL A 90 -7.57 -5.22 -25.37
N GLU A 91 -6.34 -5.71 -25.31
CA GLU A 91 -5.92 -6.77 -24.36
C GLU A 91 -5.18 -6.27 -23.11
N LEU A 92 -4.84 -4.96 -23.01
CA LEU A 92 -4.15 -4.45 -21.83
C LEU A 92 -5.13 -4.29 -20.68
N SER A 93 -5.03 -5.19 -19.71
CA SER A 93 -5.86 -5.16 -18.51
C SER A 93 -5.02 -5.35 -17.26
N PHE A 94 -5.12 -4.39 -16.35
CA PHE A 94 -4.62 -4.46 -14.98
C PHE A 94 -5.74 -3.98 -14.07
N PRO A 95 -6.80 -4.81 -13.88
CA PRO A 95 -8.11 -4.30 -13.43
C PRO A 95 -8.21 -4.06 -11.93
N GLN A 96 -7.22 -4.51 -11.15
CA GLN A 96 -7.27 -4.41 -9.68
C GLN A 96 -5.87 -4.42 -9.05
N PHE A 97 -5.82 -4.19 -7.75
CA PHE A 97 -4.59 -4.21 -6.97
C PHE A 97 -3.81 -5.52 -7.16
N LEU A 98 -2.52 -5.41 -7.46
CA LEU A 98 -1.56 -6.50 -7.74
C LEU A 98 -1.87 -7.34 -8.98
N GLY A 99 -2.69 -6.82 -9.90
CA GLY A 99 -2.99 -7.49 -11.19
C GLY A 99 -4.23 -8.38 -11.15
N PRO A 100 -4.50 -9.09 -12.25
CA PRO A 100 -5.77 -9.82 -12.45
C PRO A 100 -6.13 -10.81 -11.34
N ASN A 101 -5.13 -11.45 -10.72
CA ASN A 101 -5.31 -12.46 -9.69
C ASN A 101 -4.88 -11.99 -8.29
N ARG A 102 -4.58 -10.71 -8.11
CA ARG A 102 -4.04 -10.14 -6.84
C ARG A 102 -2.80 -10.88 -6.33
N ASP A 103 -1.89 -11.27 -7.22
CA ASP A 103 -0.72 -12.10 -6.90
C ASP A 103 0.61 -11.52 -7.38
N CYS A 104 0.63 -10.25 -7.78
CA CYS A 104 1.77 -9.56 -8.39
C CYS A 104 2.23 -10.17 -9.73
N LYS A 105 1.41 -10.99 -10.38
CA LYS A 105 1.74 -11.61 -11.68
C LYS A 105 0.93 -10.98 -12.79
N ILE A 106 1.61 -10.67 -13.89
CA ILE A 106 0.99 -10.05 -15.06
C ILE A 106 1.09 -11.00 -16.25
N PRO A 107 -0.04 -11.37 -16.88
CA PRO A 107 -0.02 -12.12 -18.15
C PRO A 107 0.47 -11.24 -19.30
N GLY A 108 0.89 -11.87 -20.39
CA GLY A 108 1.18 -11.21 -21.66
C GLY A 108 2.57 -11.55 -22.26
N PRO A 109 3.02 -10.88 -23.36
CA PRO A 109 4.28 -11.16 -24.01
C PRO A 109 5.47 -10.85 -23.11
N GLU A 110 6.62 -11.44 -23.40
CA GLU A 110 7.87 -11.13 -22.69
C GLU A 110 8.24 -9.65 -22.80
N LEU A 111 8.91 -9.15 -21.78
CA LEU A 111 9.43 -7.78 -21.77
C LEU A 111 10.73 -7.72 -22.55
N ALA A 112 10.90 -6.64 -23.32
CA ALA A 112 12.22 -6.33 -23.86
C ALA A 112 13.21 -6.13 -22.71
N SER A 113 14.32 -6.82 -22.72
CA SER A 113 15.33 -6.80 -21.65
C SER A 113 16.53 -5.89 -21.93
N ASP A 114 16.72 -5.51 -23.17
CA ASP A 114 17.81 -4.61 -23.58
C ASP A 114 17.36 -3.15 -23.72
N TRP A 115 17.17 -2.48 -22.58
CA TRP A 115 16.81 -1.06 -22.56
C TRP A 115 18.00 -0.12 -22.84
N LYS A 116 19.23 -0.66 -22.91
CA LYS A 116 20.40 0.12 -23.27
C LYS A 116 20.38 0.46 -24.77
N THR A 117 20.04 -0.54 -25.61
CA THR A 117 19.93 -0.33 -27.06
C THR A 117 18.54 0.06 -27.49
N LYS A 118 17.49 -0.33 -26.76
CA LYS A 118 16.09 -0.02 -27.02
C LYS A 118 15.42 0.52 -25.74
N PRO A 119 15.75 1.74 -25.32
CA PRO A 119 15.23 2.31 -24.09
C PRO A 119 13.70 2.47 -24.14
N PRO A 120 13.00 2.33 -23.00
CA PRO A 120 11.60 2.69 -22.90
C PRO A 120 11.40 4.14 -23.34
N LYS A 121 10.35 4.38 -24.13
CA LYS A 121 9.98 5.72 -24.58
C LYS A 121 8.93 6.28 -23.63
N GLU A 122 9.19 7.47 -23.06
CA GLU A 122 8.17 8.24 -22.35
C GLU A 122 7.10 8.67 -23.34
N LEU A 123 5.84 8.30 -23.09
CA LEU A 123 4.72 8.72 -23.91
C LEU A 123 4.15 10.04 -23.41
N TRP A 124 4.06 10.21 -22.10
CA TRP A 124 3.56 11.40 -21.44
C TRP A 124 3.98 11.44 -19.96
N ARG A 125 3.90 12.60 -19.37
CA ARG A 125 4.07 12.86 -17.93
C ARG A 125 3.03 13.90 -17.51
N GLN A 126 2.32 13.61 -16.42
CA GLN A 126 1.31 14.51 -15.87
C GLN A 126 1.54 14.73 -14.37
N PRO A 127 1.36 15.96 -13.88
CA PRO A 127 1.31 16.19 -12.44
C PRO A 127 0.07 15.53 -11.86
N ILE A 128 0.24 14.93 -10.69
CA ILE A 128 -0.81 14.22 -9.95
C ILE A 128 -0.87 14.75 -8.52
N GLY A 129 -2.04 14.70 -7.89
CA GLY A 129 -2.23 15.02 -6.48
C GLY A 129 -1.56 14.00 -5.55
N ALA A 130 -1.48 14.33 -4.27
CA ALA A 130 -0.90 13.44 -3.28
C ALA A 130 -1.69 12.13 -3.17
N ALA A 131 -1.01 10.99 -3.23
CA ALA A 131 -1.62 9.68 -3.13
C ALA A 131 -0.60 8.56 -2.90
N TRP A 132 -1.11 7.42 -2.43
CA TRP A 132 -0.42 6.13 -2.38
C TRP A 132 -1.16 5.07 -3.21
N SER A 133 -2.21 5.48 -3.92
CA SER A 133 -3.02 4.63 -4.78
C SER A 133 -2.24 4.18 -6.01
N GLY A 134 -2.38 2.90 -6.37
CA GLY A 134 -1.90 2.40 -7.66
C GLY A 134 -2.83 2.78 -8.81
N PHE A 135 -2.35 2.58 -10.03
CA PHE A 135 -3.17 2.66 -11.23
C PHE A 135 -3.80 1.31 -11.56
N VAL A 136 -5.03 1.35 -12.04
CA VAL A 136 -5.67 0.24 -12.76
C VAL A 136 -5.86 0.61 -14.21
N VAL A 137 -5.81 -0.40 -15.08
CA VAL A 137 -5.86 -0.20 -16.54
C VAL A 137 -6.95 -1.08 -17.13
N SER A 138 -7.77 -0.48 -17.99
CA SER A 138 -8.74 -1.17 -18.83
C SER A 138 -8.74 -0.55 -20.22
N ALA A 139 -8.35 -1.32 -21.22
CA ALA A 139 -8.17 -0.85 -22.59
C ALA A 139 -7.29 0.42 -22.65
N HIS A 140 -7.85 1.56 -23.03
CA HIS A 140 -7.14 2.84 -23.16
C HIS A 140 -7.27 3.75 -21.93
N ARG A 141 -7.78 3.27 -20.81
CA ARG A 141 -7.99 4.03 -19.56
C ARG A 141 -7.01 3.62 -18.47
N ALA A 142 -6.40 4.61 -17.83
CA ALA A 142 -5.63 4.47 -16.62
C ALA A 142 -6.33 5.24 -15.49
N ILE A 143 -6.70 4.56 -14.41
CA ILE A 143 -7.51 5.13 -13.34
C ILE A 143 -6.78 5.00 -12.01
N THR A 144 -6.79 6.08 -11.22
CA THR A 144 -6.21 6.12 -9.90
C THR A 144 -7.00 7.04 -8.97
N GLN A 145 -6.57 7.15 -7.72
CA GLN A 145 -7.11 8.09 -6.75
C GLN A 145 -6.02 9.07 -6.31
N GLU A 146 -6.39 10.29 -6.02
CA GLU A 146 -5.48 11.36 -5.61
C GLU A 146 -6.18 12.39 -4.72
N GLN A 147 -5.42 13.10 -3.88
CA GLN A 147 -5.92 14.24 -3.13
C GLN A 147 -5.74 15.50 -3.96
N ARG A 148 -6.80 16.25 -4.18
CA ARG A 148 -6.76 17.60 -4.77
C ARG A 148 -7.50 18.57 -3.87
N ASP A 149 -6.78 19.56 -3.37
CA ASP A 149 -7.31 20.48 -2.36
C ASP A 149 -8.00 19.71 -1.21
N GLU A 150 -9.23 20.05 -0.85
CA GLU A 150 -10.03 19.41 0.20
C GLU A 150 -10.85 18.19 -0.30
N ASN A 151 -10.44 17.58 -1.43
CA ASN A 151 -11.23 16.50 -2.03
C ASN A 151 -10.38 15.26 -2.33
N GLU A 152 -10.91 14.10 -2.01
CA GLU A 152 -10.44 12.82 -2.56
C GLU A 152 -11.03 12.65 -3.96
N VAL A 153 -10.19 12.42 -4.95
CA VAL A 153 -10.54 12.44 -6.36
C VAL A 153 -10.21 11.11 -7.01
N VAL A 154 -11.12 10.60 -7.84
CA VAL A 154 -10.85 9.49 -8.76
C VAL A 154 -10.61 10.09 -10.15
N SER A 155 -9.42 9.88 -10.70
CA SER A 155 -9.00 10.44 -11.97
C SER A 155 -8.79 9.36 -13.01
N CYS A 156 -9.36 9.55 -14.21
CA CYS A 156 -9.18 8.70 -15.37
C CYS A 156 -8.42 9.43 -16.45
N TYR A 157 -7.35 8.82 -16.91
CA TYR A 157 -6.47 9.32 -17.96
C TYR A 157 -6.51 8.40 -19.18
N ASN A 158 -6.38 8.97 -20.38
CA ASN A 158 -6.09 8.18 -21.56
C ASN A 158 -4.68 7.59 -21.44
N LEU A 159 -4.58 6.26 -21.49
CA LEU A 159 -3.34 5.52 -21.26
C LEU A 159 -2.22 5.90 -22.24
N LEU A 160 -2.54 6.31 -23.47
CA LEU A 160 -1.55 6.63 -24.52
C LEU A 160 -1.14 8.11 -24.55
N THR A 161 -2.05 9.00 -24.16
CA THR A 161 -1.84 10.44 -24.32
C THR A 161 -1.69 11.20 -23.00
N GLY A 162 -2.02 10.54 -21.86
CA GLY A 162 -2.07 11.19 -20.55
C GLY A 162 -3.18 12.23 -20.39
N LYS A 163 -4.02 12.44 -21.40
CA LYS A 163 -5.14 13.38 -21.32
C LYS A 163 -6.16 12.87 -20.30
N MET A 164 -6.57 13.73 -19.37
CA MET A 164 -7.67 13.42 -18.45
C MET A 164 -8.98 13.22 -19.23
N LEU A 165 -9.63 12.10 -19.02
CA LEU A 165 -10.89 11.74 -19.65
C LEU A 165 -12.09 12.16 -18.78
N TRP A 166 -12.01 11.87 -17.48
CA TRP A 166 -12.98 12.28 -16.48
C TRP A 166 -12.38 12.31 -15.09
N MET A 167 -13.07 12.94 -14.17
CA MET A 167 -12.72 13.05 -12.77
C MET A 167 -13.99 12.99 -11.93
N HIS A 168 -13.95 12.22 -10.83
CA HIS A 168 -14.98 12.20 -9.80
C HIS A 168 -14.39 12.72 -8.50
N SER A 169 -15.15 13.53 -7.74
CA SER A 169 -14.66 14.20 -6.54
C SER A 169 -15.58 13.98 -5.36
N ASP A 170 -15.02 13.58 -4.24
CA ASP A 170 -15.67 13.52 -2.93
C ASP A 170 -15.04 14.52 -1.98
N SER A 171 -15.87 15.24 -1.22
CA SER A 171 -15.36 16.09 -0.15
C SER A 171 -14.74 15.23 0.93
N GLY A 172 -13.46 15.43 1.17
CA GLY A 172 -12.67 14.70 2.15
C GLY A 172 -11.17 14.96 1.98
N HIS A 173 -10.51 15.24 3.10
CA HIS A 173 -9.06 15.44 3.11
C HIS A 173 -8.44 14.53 4.17
N TYR A 174 -7.62 13.62 3.70
CA TYR A 174 -6.86 12.75 4.58
C TYR A 174 -5.39 13.14 4.58
N ASN A 175 -4.88 13.53 5.74
CA ASN A 175 -3.46 13.84 5.91
C ASN A 175 -3.01 13.49 7.34
N THR A 176 -1.95 12.72 7.45
CA THR A 176 -1.23 12.51 8.70
C THR A 176 0.27 12.55 8.48
N LYS A 177 1.01 13.03 9.48
CA LYS A 177 2.47 13.14 9.39
C LYS A 177 3.18 11.79 9.31
N ILE A 178 2.53 10.72 9.76
CA ILE A 178 3.10 9.36 9.76
C ILE A 178 2.76 8.62 8.48
N ALA A 179 1.50 8.68 8.06
CA ALA A 179 1.01 7.92 6.91
C ALA A 179 0.96 8.74 5.61
N GLY A 180 1.26 10.03 5.66
CA GLY A 180 1.21 10.92 4.49
C GLY A 180 -0.20 11.35 4.11
N GLU A 181 -0.32 11.97 2.96
CA GLU A 181 -1.52 12.60 2.45
C GLU A 181 -2.18 11.75 1.34
N GLY A 182 -3.49 11.83 1.27
CA GLY A 182 -4.32 11.33 0.17
C GLY A 182 -4.72 9.86 0.24
N PRO A 183 -5.51 9.38 -0.74
CA PRO A 183 -6.03 8.02 -0.82
C PRO A 183 -4.93 6.98 -1.06
N ARG A 184 -5.19 5.74 -0.61
CA ARG A 184 -4.20 4.65 -0.59
C ARG A 184 -4.65 3.41 -1.32
N ALA A 185 -5.96 3.13 -1.30
CA ALA A 185 -6.50 1.96 -1.96
C ALA A 185 -6.38 2.11 -3.48
N THR A 186 -6.03 1.04 -4.15
CA THR A 186 -6.08 0.96 -5.62
C THR A 186 -7.51 0.66 -6.04
N PRO A 187 -8.05 1.33 -7.06
CA PRO A 187 -9.35 1.01 -7.62
C PRO A 187 -9.48 -0.45 -8.10
N THR A 188 -10.71 -0.91 -8.30
CA THR A 188 -11.01 -2.18 -8.96
C THR A 188 -11.99 -1.93 -10.11
N ILE A 189 -11.71 -2.47 -11.29
CA ILE A 189 -12.55 -2.37 -12.47
C ILE A 189 -13.19 -3.72 -12.73
N GLN A 190 -14.51 -3.74 -12.88
CA GLN A 190 -15.25 -4.93 -13.34
C GLN A 190 -16.53 -4.51 -14.07
N ASP A 191 -16.84 -5.18 -15.18
CA ASP A 191 -18.08 -5.06 -15.93
C ASP A 191 -18.53 -3.62 -16.22
N GLY A 192 -17.58 -2.79 -16.70
CA GLY A 192 -17.84 -1.38 -17.03
C GLY A 192 -18.02 -0.45 -15.83
N LYS A 193 -17.69 -0.90 -14.63
CA LYS A 193 -17.74 -0.12 -13.38
C LYS A 193 -16.38 -0.02 -12.72
N VAL A 194 -16.19 1.05 -11.94
CA VAL A 194 -14.98 1.31 -11.15
C VAL A 194 -15.37 1.43 -9.69
N TYR A 195 -14.76 0.61 -8.85
CA TYR A 195 -14.97 0.60 -7.40
C TYR A 195 -13.76 1.20 -6.71
N THR A 196 -13.97 2.24 -5.90
CA THR A 196 -12.89 2.99 -5.24
C THR A 196 -13.17 3.17 -3.77
N LEU A 197 -12.13 3.15 -2.94
CA LEU A 197 -12.22 3.42 -1.51
C LEU A 197 -11.26 4.54 -1.14
N GLY A 198 -11.80 5.70 -0.77
CA GLY A 198 -11.04 6.83 -0.26
C GLY A 198 -10.43 6.55 1.12
N ALA A 199 -9.36 7.26 1.49
CA ALA A 199 -8.76 7.13 2.82
C ALA A 199 -9.70 7.59 3.95
N THR A 200 -10.67 8.45 3.63
CA THR A 200 -11.73 8.89 4.54
C THR A 200 -12.85 7.87 4.74
N GLY A 201 -12.88 6.80 3.92
CA GLY A 201 -13.85 5.71 4.02
C GLY A 201 -15.05 5.84 3.09
N ILE A 202 -14.99 6.68 2.07
CA ILE A 202 -16.01 6.73 1.03
C ILE A 202 -15.74 5.63 -0.01
N LEU A 203 -16.63 4.66 -0.08
CA LEU A 203 -16.65 3.62 -1.11
C LEU A 203 -17.58 4.07 -2.24
N ASN A 204 -17.07 4.13 -3.46
CA ASN A 204 -17.83 4.49 -4.65
C ASN A 204 -17.93 3.34 -5.65
N CYS A 205 -19.04 3.28 -6.37
CA CYS A 205 -19.20 2.63 -7.65
C CYS A 205 -19.45 3.71 -8.71
N LEU A 206 -18.57 3.77 -9.71
CA LEU A 206 -18.61 4.75 -10.78
C LEU A 206 -18.75 4.06 -12.14
N GLU A 207 -19.38 4.70 -13.12
CA GLU A 207 -19.35 4.28 -14.51
C GLU A 207 -17.90 4.41 -15.06
N LEU A 208 -17.36 3.35 -15.66
CA LEU A 208 -16.01 3.35 -16.24
C LEU A 208 -15.83 4.41 -17.34
N GLU A 209 -16.89 4.65 -18.14
CA GLU A 209 -16.82 5.56 -19.29
C GLU A 209 -16.85 7.04 -18.89
N SER A 210 -17.61 7.39 -17.85
CA SER A 210 -17.92 8.78 -17.52
C SER A 210 -17.46 9.24 -16.14
N GLY A 211 -17.11 8.30 -15.24
CA GLY A 211 -16.86 8.60 -13.84
C GLY A 211 -18.11 9.00 -13.04
N LYS A 212 -19.29 8.90 -13.66
CA LYS A 212 -20.55 9.20 -12.97
C LYS A 212 -20.81 8.20 -11.86
N ARG A 213 -21.16 8.70 -10.67
CA ARG A 213 -21.50 7.87 -9.53
C ARG A 213 -22.79 7.09 -9.76
N ILE A 214 -22.74 5.77 -9.59
CA ILE A 214 -23.88 4.87 -9.55
C ILE A 214 -24.41 4.80 -8.12
N TRP A 215 -23.52 4.45 -7.17
CA TRP A 215 -23.82 4.44 -5.73
C TRP A 215 -22.58 4.75 -4.90
N HIS A 216 -22.76 5.03 -3.61
CA HIS A 216 -21.69 5.18 -2.64
C HIS A 216 -22.09 4.73 -1.24
N ARG A 217 -21.08 4.41 -0.40
CA ARG A 217 -21.25 4.08 1.02
C ARG A 217 -20.19 4.78 1.85
N ASN A 218 -20.51 5.03 3.11
CA ASN A 218 -19.53 5.45 4.11
C ASN A 218 -19.21 4.24 4.99
N ILE A 219 -18.11 3.56 4.71
CA ILE A 219 -17.76 2.32 5.41
C ILE A 219 -17.37 2.54 6.87
N ALA A 220 -16.95 3.75 7.26
CA ALA A 220 -16.70 4.07 8.66
C ALA A 220 -18.01 4.10 9.48
N ALA A 221 -19.08 4.66 8.89
CA ALA A 221 -20.40 4.64 9.49
C ALA A 221 -20.99 3.22 9.52
N ASP A 222 -20.89 2.48 8.40
CA ASP A 222 -21.41 1.11 8.29
C ASP A 222 -20.67 0.13 9.23
N ALA A 223 -19.40 0.35 9.49
CA ALA A 223 -18.60 -0.41 10.46
C ALA A 223 -18.83 0.03 11.91
N GLU A 224 -19.70 1.02 12.15
CA GLU A 224 -19.98 1.57 13.49
C GLU A 224 -18.72 2.04 14.23
N LEU A 225 -17.77 2.59 13.47
CA LEU A 225 -16.53 3.11 14.03
C LEU A 225 -16.80 4.47 14.67
N ASN A 226 -16.60 4.56 15.99
CA ASN A 226 -16.74 5.83 16.69
C ASN A 226 -15.76 6.86 16.16
N THR A 227 -16.31 8.00 15.76
CA THR A 227 -15.56 9.19 15.41
C THR A 227 -15.22 9.92 16.71
N ASP A 228 -13.92 10.00 17.03
CA ASP A 228 -13.33 10.88 18.02
C ASP A 228 -13.79 10.78 19.49
N GLY A 229 -12.95 10.15 20.33
CA GLY A 229 -12.86 10.45 21.76
C GLY A 229 -14.11 10.20 22.61
N GLU A 230 -15.16 9.60 22.09
CA GLU A 230 -16.34 9.25 22.86
C GLU A 230 -15.98 8.25 23.95
N THR A 231 -16.25 8.61 25.16
CA THR A 231 -16.27 7.70 26.31
C THR A 231 -17.54 6.86 26.23
N ASP A 232 -17.41 5.54 26.47
CA ASP A 232 -18.58 4.68 26.62
C ASP A 232 -19.38 5.10 27.88
N GLN A 233 -20.55 4.48 28.06
CA GLN A 233 -21.43 4.76 29.22
C GLN A 233 -20.76 4.46 30.58
N THR A 234 -19.60 3.80 30.58
CA THR A 234 -18.81 3.50 31.79
C THR A 234 -17.67 4.50 32.03
N GLY A 235 -17.49 5.48 31.15
CA GLY A 235 -16.41 6.48 31.22
C GLY A 235 -15.07 5.99 30.69
N ALA A 236 -15.00 4.79 30.09
CA ALA A 236 -13.79 4.28 29.47
C ALA A 236 -13.63 4.84 28.04
N THR A 237 -12.45 5.38 27.73
CA THR A 237 -12.14 5.83 26.37
C THR A 237 -12.13 4.63 25.44
N LYS A 238 -13.08 4.55 24.49
CA LYS A 238 -13.10 3.49 23.49
C LYS A 238 -11.78 3.47 22.73
N LYS A 239 -11.18 2.28 22.62
CA LYS A 239 -9.90 2.11 21.92
C LYS A 239 -10.03 2.60 20.47
N ARG A 240 -9.18 3.57 20.10
CA ARG A 240 -9.11 4.16 18.78
C ARG A 240 -8.92 3.06 17.71
N ASN A 241 -9.76 3.03 16.70
CA ASN A 241 -9.60 2.09 15.60
C ASN A 241 -8.39 2.49 14.75
N LYS A 242 -7.41 1.60 14.61
CA LYS A 242 -6.17 1.88 13.87
C LYS A 242 -6.38 2.07 12.37
N ALA A 243 -7.42 1.52 11.78
CA ALA A 243 -7.75 1.76 10.37
C ALA A 243 -8.01 3.25 10.11
N LYS A 244 -8.66 3.93 11.07
CA LYS A 244 -8.89 5.37 11.00
C LYS A 244 -7.62 6.19 11.25
N GLU A 245 -6.67 5.65 12.01
CA GLU A 245 -5.43 6.38 12.35
C GLU A 245 -4.57 6.67 11.11
N TRP A 246 -4.50 5.70 10.15
CA TRP A 246 -3.69 5.83 8.93
C TRP A 246 -4.52 5.79 7.64
N GLY A 247 -5.83 5.98 7.75
CA GLY A 247 -6.80 5.96 6.66
C GLY A 247 -7.11 4.57 6.13
N TYR A 248 -8.17 4.46 5.36
CA TYR A 248 -8.52 3.22 4.67
C TYR A 248 -7.56 2.99 3.51
N SER A 249 -6.97 1.78 3.43
CA SER A 249 -5.99 1.40 2.41
C SER A 249 -6.32 0.11 1.68
N SER A 250 -7.33 -0.61 2.17
CA SER A 250 -7.77 -1.87 1.60
C SER A 250 -8.43 -1.65 0.24
N SER A 251 -7.86 -2.22 -0.83
CA SER A 251 -8.43 -2.14 -2.17
C SER A 251 -9.69 -3.00 -2.27
N PRO A 252 -10.81 -2.50 -2.82
CA PRO A 252 -12.06 -3.25 -2.93
C PRO A 252 -11.87 -4.57 -3.67
N LEU A 253 -12.40 -5.65 -3.12
CA LEU A 253 -12.48 -6.96 -3.78
C LEU A 253 -13.87 -7.12 -4.38
N ILE A 254 -13.93 -7.60 -5.62
CA ILE A 254 -15.18 -8.02 -6.24
C ILE A 254 -15.21 -9.54 -6.29
N ALA A 255 -16.21 -10.13 -5.67
CA ALA A 255 -16.42 -11.58 -5.67
C ALA A 255 -17.91 -11.87 -5.46
N GLU A 256 -18.42 -12.90 -6.12
CA GLU A 256 -19.78 -13.43 -5.93
C GLU A 256 -20.89 -12.33 -5.99
N GLY A 257 -20.79 -11.39 -6.95
CA GLY A 257 -21.74 -10.28 -7.08
C GLY A 257 -21.69 -9.26 -5.94
N LYS A 258 -20.60 -9.24 -5.18
CA LYS A 258 -20.44 -8.36 -4.02
C LYS A 258 -19.17 -7.52 -4.11
N VAL A 259 -19.22 -6.32 -3.55
CA VAL A 259 -18.06 -5.45 -3.27
C VAL A 259 -17.67 -5.64 -1.82
N ILE A 260 -16.46 -6.16 -1.56
CA ILE A 260 -15.99 -6.53 -0.24
C ILE A 260 -14.83 -5.64 0.18
N VAL A 261 -14.94 -5.04 1.36
CA VAL A 261 -13.94 -4.11 1.91
C VAL A 261 -13.66 -4.42 3.38
N SER A 262 -12.46 -4.05 3.85
CA SER A 262 -12.15 -4.09 5.27
C SER A 262 -12.82 -2.93 6.00
N GLY A 263 -13.85 -3.21 6.79
CA GLY A 263 -14.53 -2.23 7.64
C GLY A 263 -13.75 -1.93 8.90
N GLY A 264 -13.09 -2.94 9.46
CA GLY A 264 -12.22 -2.83 10.62
C GLY A 264 -12.94 -2.64 11.96
N GLY A 265 -14.26 -2.84 11.99
CA GLY A 265 -15.05 -2.84 13.23
C GLY A 265 -14.91 -4.15 13.99
N ASP A 266 -14.90 -4.07 15.29
CA ASP A 266 -15.12 -5.18 16.21
C ASP A 266 -16.58 -5.58 16.25
N ASN A 267 -17.23 -6.43 16.66
CA ASN A 267 -18.67 -6.75 16.67
C ASN A 267 -19.24 -7.15 15.28
N GLY A 268 -18.51 -8.02 14.58
CA GLY A 268 -18.98 -8.55 13.31
C GLY A 268 -18.81 -7.60 12.12
N LYS A 269 -17.97 -6.58 12.24
CA LYS A 269 -17.77 -5.54 11.21
C LYS A 269 -16.34 -5.50 10.66
N SER A 270 -15.58 -6.59 10.79
CA SER A 270 -14.21 -6.69 10.26
C SER A 270 -14.18 -6.59 8.75
N LEU A 271 -15.05 -7.35 8.06
CA LEU A 271 -15.35 -7.23 6.64
C LEU A 271 -16.78 -6.78 6.43
N LEU A 272 -17.00 -5.99 5.40
CA LEU A 272 -18.31 -5.54 4.92
C LEU A 272 -18.47 -5.93 3.46
N ALA A 273 -19.63 -6.44 3.09
CA ALA A 273 -19.98 -6.75 1.72
C ALA A 273 -21.24 -6.00 1.30
N TYR A 274 -21.18 -5.45 0.11
CA TYR A 274 -22.26 -4.69 -0.51
C TYR A 274 -22.64 -5.34 -1.84
N ASP A 275 -23.91 -5.26 -2.20
CA ASP A 275 -24.39 -5.67 -3.51
C ASP A 275 -23.67 -4.85 -4.60
N ILE A 276 -23.16 -5.51 -5.62
CA ILE A 276 -22.33 -4.91 -6.66
C ILE A 276 -23.05 -3.82 -7.47
N ASP A 277 -24.39 -3.95 -7.63
CA ASP A 277 -25.18 -3.06 -8.47
C ASP A 277 -25.82 -1.91 -7.69
N THR A 278 -26.26 -2.17 -6.47
CA THR A 278 -27.04 -1.22 -5.66
C THR A 278 -26.25 -0.56 -4.54
N GLY A 279 -25.16 -1.20 -4.09
CA GLY A 279 -24.41 -0.76 -2.91
C GLY A 279 -25.12 -1.04 -1.58
N GLU A 280 -26.23 -1.77 -1.59
CA GLU A 280 -26.91 -2.15 -0.34
C GLU A 280 -26.09 -3.18 0.44
N PRO A 281 -26.06 -3.09 1.79
CA PRO A 281 -25.36 -4.05 2.61
C PRO A 281 -25.91 -5.47 2.43
N VAL A 282 -25.05 -6.44 2.17
CA VAL A 282 -25.43 -7.87 2.04
C VAL A 282 -25.10 -8.60 3.32
N TRP A 283 -23.83 -8.50 3.76
CA TRP A 283 -23.39 -9.10 5.02
C TRP A 283 -22.22 -8.33 5.63
N SER A 284 -21.96 -8.60 6.89
CA SER A 284 -20.74 -8.22 7.59
C SER A 284 -20.27 -9.39 8.47
N GLY A 285 -18.94 -9.48 8.68
CA GLY A 285 -18.41 -10.61 9.44
C GLY A 285 -17.04 -10.36 10.07
N GLY A 286 -16.70 -11.18 11.07
CA GLY A 286 -15.45 -11.10 11.82
C GLY A 286 -15.38 -9.94 12.81
N SER A 287 -14.51 -10.05 13.80
CA SER A 287 -14.38 -9.07 14.89
C SER A 287 -12.93 -8.60 15.07
N SER A 288 -12.08 -8.79 14.08
CA SER A 288 -10.70 -8.31 14.08
C SER A 288 -10.66 -6.86 13.61
N ARG A 289 -9.90 -6.04 14.32
CA ARG A 289 -9.65 -4.66 13.89
C ARG A 289 -8.90 -4.64 12.56
N ALA A 290 -9.16 -3.63 11.73
CA ALA A 290 -8.50 -3.52 10.44
C ALA A 290 -6.97 -3.54 10.57
N GLY A 291 -6.37 -4.35 9.68
CA GLY A 291 -5.03 -4.11 9.18
C GLY A 291 -5.07 -3.09 8.04
N TYR A 292 -4.03 -3.13 7.22
CA TYR A 292 -3.91 -2.30 6.00
C TYR A 292 -3.79 -3.18 4.75
N SER A 293 -3.97 -4.50 4.91
CA SER A 293 -4.03 -5.48 3.84
C SER A 293 -5.37 -5.41 3.09
N SER A 294 -5.40 -5.89 1.87
CA SER A 294 -6.61 -5.99 1.06
C SER A 294 -7.17 -7.42 1.11
N PRO A 295 -8.50 -7.62 1.01
CA PRO A 295 -9.10 -8.95 0.98
C PRO A 295 -8.72 -9.67 -0.32
N ARG A 296 -8.65 -10.99 -0.26
CA ARG A 296 -8.33 -11.85 -1.39
C ARG A 296 -9.31 -13.01 -1.47
N PHE A 297 -9.92 -13.20 -2.65
CA PHE A 297 -10.76 -14.35 -2.94
C PHE A 297 -9.90 -15.51 -3.38
N VAL A 298 -10.10 -16.68 -2.79
CA VAL A 298 -9.28 -17.88 -3.01
C VAL A 298 -10.12 -19.15 -2.92
N THR A 299 -9.65 -20.22 -3.54
CA THR A 299 -10.18 -21.57 -3.32
C THR A 299 -9.16 -22.37 -2.51
N LEU A 300 -9.54 -22.86 -1.33
CA LEU A 300 -8.72 -23.71 -0.46
C LEU A 300 -9.46 -25.02 -0.20
N HIS A 301 -8.81 -26.14 -0.48
CA HIS A 301 -9.44 -27.47 -0.36
C HIS A 301 -10.79 -27.55 -1.07
N GLY A 302 -10.90 -26.94 -2.27
CA GLY A 302 -12.12 -26.94 -3.07
C GLY A 302 -13.25 -26.04 -2.54
N GLN A 303 -13.01 -25.23 -1.53
CA GLN A 303 -13.99 -24.28 -0.98
C GLN A 303 -13.53 -22.83 -1.19
N GLU A 304 -14.43 -22.00 -1.70
CA GLU A 304 -14.20 -20.56 -1.88
C GLU A 304 -14.20 -19.84 -0.54
N GLN A 305 -13.24 -18.94 -0.37
CA GLN A 305 -13.02 -18.22 0.88
C GLN A 305 -12.46 -16.83 0.59
N ILE A 306 -12.70 -15.88 1.50
CA ILE A 306 -12.13 -14.54 1.47
C ILE A 306 -11.10 -14.43 2.58
N LEU A 307 -9.84 -14.29 2.21
CA LEU A 307 -8.75 -14.09 3.15
C LEU A 307 -8.55 -12.60 3.44
N ILE A 308 -8.34 -12.26 4.70
CA ILE A 308 -7.93 -10.91 5.13
C ILE A 308 -6.89 -10.98 6.24
N PHE A 309 -5.78 -10.26 6.07
CA PHE A 309 -4.72 -10.16 7.07
C PHE A 309 -4.92 -8.90 7.91
N ASN A 310 -5.76 -9.05 8.92
CA ASN A 310 -6.15 -8.00 9.85
C ASN A 310 -5.18 -7.89 11.05
N GLN A 311 -5.45 -6.95 11.97
CA GLN A 311 -4.57 -6.63 13.10
C GLN A 311 -4.25 -7.82 14.00
N ASP A 312 -5.18 -8.75 14.15
CA ASP A 312 -5.02 -9.92 15.04
C ASP A 312 -4.41 -11.13 14.33
N GLY A 313 -4.32 -11.10 13.00
CA GLY A 313 -3.79 -12.18 12.18
C GLY A 313 -4.58 -12.38 10.88
N LEU A 314 -4.43 -13.56 10.30
CA LEU A 314 -5.16 -13.97 9.11
C LEU A 314 -6.51 -14.57 9.50
N ALA A 315 -7.57 -14.13 8.83
CA ALA A 315 -8.89 -14.75 8.90
C ALA A 315 -9.37 -15.13 7.49
N ALA A 316 -10.07 -16.25 7.41
CA ALA A 316 -10.82 -16.67 6.22
C ALA A 316 -12.31 -16.55 6.50
N HIS A 317 -13.02 -15.94 5.56
CA HIS A 317 -14.46 -15.73 5.66
C HIS A 317 -15.19 -16.47 4.53
N SER A 318 -16.41 -16.90 4.82
CA SER A 318 -17.36 -17.38 3.81
C SER A 318 -17.77 -16.23 2.89
N PRO A 319 -17.69 -16.37 1.56
CA PRO A 319 -18.19 -15.33 0.64
C PRO A 319 -19.72 -15.21 0.64
N GLU A 320 -20.43 -16.21 1.17
CA GLU A 320 -21.89 -16.24 1.19
C GLU A 320 -22.47 -15.31 2.28
N ASP A 321 -21.96 -15.42 3.53
CA ASP A 321 -22.53 -14.76 4.71
C ASP A 321 -21.50 -13.96 5.55
N GLY A 322 -20.21 -13.99 5.19
CA GLY A 322 -19.15 -13.29 5.90
C GLY A 322 -18.71 -13.99 7.19
N SER A 323 -19.25 -15.14 7.55
CA SER A 323 -18.86 -15.90 8.74
C SER A 323 -17.39 -16.30 8.69
N VAL A 324 -16.71 -16.32 9.85
CA VAL A 324 -15.31 -16.73 9.94
C VAL A 324 -15.23 -18.25 9.85
N VAL A 325 -14.60 -18.76 8.79
CA VAL A 325 -14.38 -20.20 8.56
C VAL A 325 -13.23 -20.73 9.42
N TRP A 326 -12.12 -19.98 9.46
CA TRP A 326 -10.97 -20.24 10.31
C TRP A 326 -10.14 -18.98 10.50
N SER A 327 -9.22 -19.01 11.47
CA SER A 327 -8.26 -17.92 11.69
C SER A 327 -6.91 -18.47 12.15
N PHE A 328 -5.87 -17.65 11.91
CA PHE A 328 -4.51 -17.88 12.39
C PHE A 328 -4.00 -16.63 13.09
N GLN A 329 -3.74 -16.72 14.37
CA GLN A 329 -3.32 -15.58 15.20
C GLN A 329 -1.86 -15.20 14.96
N TRP A 330 -1.63 -13.95 14.63
CA TRP A 330 -0.29 -13.34 14.57
C TRP A 330 -0.41 -11.84 14.79
N ASN A 331 -0.32 -11.44 16.05
CA ASN A 331 -0.42 -10.03 16.44
C ASN A 331 0.81 -9.56 17.22
N PRO A 332 1.91 -9.15 16.56
CA PRO A 332 3.08 -8.59 17.23
C PRO A 332 2.93 -7.09 17.57
N GLY A 333 1.73 -6.51 17.44
CA GLY A 333 1.48 -5.11 17.72
C GLY A 333 1.91 -4.13 16.61
N HIS A 334 2.18 -4.63 15.41
CA HIS A 334 2.58 -3.83 14.24
C HIS A 334 1.53 -3.89 13.13
N PRO A 335 1.49 -2.89 12.22
CA PRO A 335 0.54 -2.88 11.11
C PRO A 335 0.73 -4.06 10.14
N HIS A 336 -0.34 -4.73 9.77
CA HIS A 336 -0.38 -5.77 8.75
C HIS A 336 -0.77 -5.13 7.42
N VAL A 337 0.15 -5.12 6.45
CA VAL A 337 -0.01 -4.40 5.18
C VAL A 337 0.04 -5.34 3.98
N SER A 338 1.05 -6.24 3.95
CA SER A 338 1.21 -7.20 2.87
C SER A 338 0.02 -8.14 2.77
N MET A 339 -0.41 -8.44 1.55
CA MET A 339 -1.47 -9.43 1.33
C MET A 339 -0.96 -10.85 1.61
N PRO A 340 -1.83 -11.78 2.04
CA PRO A 340 -1.50 -13.19 2.13
C PRO A 340 -1.10 -13.73 0.74
N LEU A 341 0.06 -14.34 0.63
CA LEU A 341 0.50 -15.00 -0.60
C LEU A 341 0.10 -16.48 -0.56
N VAL A 342 -0.93 -16.83 -1.31
CA VAL A 342 -1.36 -18.22 -1.47
C VAL A 342 -0.40 -18.90 -2.43
N LEU A 343 0.22 -19.99 -2.00
CA LEU A 343 1.23 -20.73 -2.76
C LEU A 343 0.62 -21.90 -3.54
N ASP A 344 -0.33 -22.57 -2.90
CA ASP A 344 -1.14 -23.65 -3.46
C ASP A 344 -2.46 -23.75 -2.67
N ASP A 345 -3.23 -24.79 -2.84
CA ASP A 345 -4.56 -24.95 -2.24
C ASP A 345 -4.57 -25.15 -0.72
N ASN A 346 -3.40 -25.20 -0.08
CA ASN A 346 -3.32 -25.41 1.37
C ASN A 346 -2.19 -24.66 2.09
N GLN A 347 -1.35 -23.92 1.38
CA GLN A 347 -0.23 -23.17 1.99
C GLN A 347 -0.34 -21.68 1.72
N ILE A 348 -0.15 -20.88 2.79
CA ILE A 348 -0.22 -19.44 2.71
C ILE A 348 1.01 -18.85 3.41
N LEU A 349 1.71 -17.97 2.71
CA LEU A 349 2.81 -17.20 3.27
C LEU A 349 2.29 -15.83 3.73
N LEU A 350 2.55 -15.53 5.00
CA LEU A 350 2.32 -14.23 5.61
C LEU A 350 3.65 -13.50 5.78
N SER A 351 3.65 -12.20 5.57
CA SER A 351 4.84 -11.38 5.79
C SER A 351 4.50 -10.10 6.53
N LEU A 352 5.39 -9.71 7.42
CA LEU A 352 5.23 -8.53 8.27
C LEU A 352 6.56 -7.82 8.46
N GLY A 353 6.56 -6.52 8.24
CA GLY A 353 7.70 -5.64 8.48
C GLY A 353 8.07 -5.54 9.97
N TYR A 354 8.81 -4.48 10.30
CA TYR A 354 9.13 -4.13 11.69
C TYR A 354 9.88 -5.21 12.48
N GLY A 355 10.75 -5.96 11.78
CA GLY A 355 11.57 -7.01 12.39
C GLY A 355 10.90 -8.38 12.54
N ASN A 356 9.62 -8.53 12.17
CA ASN A 356 8.85 -9.76 12.40
C ASN A 356 9.19 -10.88 11.41
N GLY A 357 9.34 -10.57 10.10
CA GLY A 357 9.69 -11.55 9.08
C GLY A 357 8.50 -12.19 8.40
N SER A 358 8.55 -13.49 8.17
CA SER A 358 7.50 -14.23 7.46
C SER A 358 7.19 -15.57 8.10
N LYS A 359 5.95 -16.04 7.92
CA LYS A 359 5.45 -17.32 8.40
C LYS A 359 4.79 -18.06 7.25
N LEU A 360 5.17 -19.31 7.04
CA LEU A 360 4.40 -20.23 6.21
C LEU A 360 3.42 -20.98 7.09
N ILE A 361 2.16 -20.93 6.72
CA ILE A 361 1.11 -21.69 7.40
C ILE A 361 0.52 -22.73 6.47
N GLN A 362 0.06 -23.83 7.04
CA GLN A 362 -0.72 -24.85 6.35
C GLN A 362 -2.16 -24.82 6.83
N VAL A 363 -3.08 -24.74 5.88
CA VAL A 363 -4.51 -24.92 6.13
C VAL A 363 -4.85 -26.39 5.95
N LYS A 364 -5.60 -26.97 6.89
CA LYS A 364 -6.08 -28.34 6.84
C LYS A 364 -7.61 -28.34 6.91
N ARG A 365 -8.22 -29.22 6.15
CA ARG A 365 -9.66 -29.50 6.20
C ARG A 365 -9.93 -30.86 6.83
N SER A 366 -10.86 -30.90 7.78
CA SER A 366 -11.33 -32.14 8.39
C SER A 366 -12.86 -32.12 8.40
N GLY A 367 -13.48 -32.82 7.47
CA GLY A 367 -14.90 -32.71 7.20
C GLY A 367 -15.28 -31.28 6.74
N GLU A 368 -16.13 -30.61 7.51
CA GLU A 368 -16.52 -29.21 7.26
C GLU A 368 -15.65 -28.18 8.00
N SER A 369 -14.79 -28.64 8.90
CA SER A 369 -13.97 -27.76 9.72
C SER A 369 -12.61 -27.50 9.08
N PHE A 370 -12.12 -26.27 9.24
CA PHE A 370 -10.79 -25.84 8.83
C PHE A 370 -9.94 -25.45 10.03
N SER A 371 -8.64 -25.66 9.90
CA SER A 371 -7.65 -25.20 10.87
C SER A 371 -6.38 -24.76 10.16
N ALA A 372 -5.66 -23.82 10.77
CA ALA A 372 -4.38 -23.35 10.25
C ALA A 372 -3.27 -23.56 11.29
N SER A 373 -2.11 -24.02 10.84
CA SER A 373 -0.93 -24.24 11.68
C SER A 373 0.34 -23.72 11.01
N GLU A 374 1.26 -23.22 11.82
CA GLU A 374 2.57 -22.76 11.35
C GLU A 374 3.41 -23.96 10.91
N LEU A 375 3.99 -23.86 9.71
CA LEU A 375 5.00 -24.81 9.22
C LEU A 375 6.42 -24.31 9.58
N TRP A 376 6.68 -23.03 9.33
CA TRP A 376 7.93 -22.39 9.73
C TRP A 376 7.76 -20.87 9.93
N HIS A 377 8.69 -20.28 10.70
CA HIS A 377 8.85 -18.85 10.91
C HIS A 377 10.28 -18.44 10.57
N SER A 378 10.44 -17.46 9.73
CA SER A 378 11.73 -16.86 9.36
C SER A 378 11.73 -15.37 9.67
N ARG A 379 12.86 -14.86 10.19
CA ARG A 379 13.07 -13.41 10.35
C ARG A 379 13.42 -12.71 9.03
N ARG A 380 13.36 -13.44 7.93
CA ARG A 380 13.58 -12.93 6.58
C ARG A 380 12.27 -12.56 5.92
N MET A 381 12.36 -11.87 4.78
CA MET A 381 11.23 -11.42 3.99
C MET A 381 10.25 -10.56 4.79
N LYS A 382 10.75 -9.42 5.30
CA LYS A 382 9.99 -8.41 6.05
C LYS A 382 9.33 -7.42 5.09
N ALA A 383 8.25 -7.83 4.42
CA ALA A 383 7.47 -6.96 3.55
C ALA A 383 6.69 -5.95 4.39
N LYS A 384 7.10 -4.68 4.34
CA LYS A 384 6.53 -3.63 5.19
C LYS A 384 5.36 -2.92 4.51
N PHE A 385 5.55 -2.45 3.27
CA PHE A 385 4.54 -1.78 2.44
C PHE A 385 4.50 -2.40 1.04
N THR A 386 5.02 -3.61 0.89
CA THR A 386 5.18 -4.31 -0.38
C THR A 386 4.53 -5.67 -0.30
N ASN A 387 4.41 -6.34 -1.44
CA ASN A 387 3.89 -7.68 -1.54
C ASN A 387 4.96 -8.65 -2.05
N LEU A 388 4.68 -9.95 -1.97
CA LEU A 388 5.63 -11.00 -2.30
C LEU A 388 5.22 -11.70 -3.59
N ILE A 389 6.21 -12.29 -4.26
CA ILE A 389 6.04 -13.08 -5.47
C ILE A 389 6.53 -14.49 -5.17
N SER A 390 5.71 -15.50 -5.53
CA SER A 390 6.13 -16.89 -5.60
C SER A 390 6.46 -17.24 -7.05
N HIS A 391 7.63 -17.83 -7.26
CA HIS A 391 8.03 -18.41 -8.54
C HIS A 391 8.77 -19.73 -8.29
N GLN A 392 8.22 -20.83 -8.79
CA GLN A 392 8.72 -22.19 -8.49
C GLN A 392 8.84 -22.42 -6.96
N ASP A 393 9.97 -22.90 -6.49
CA ASP A 393 10.26 -23.20 -5.09
C ASP A 393 10.84 -22.00 -4.31
N HIS A 394 10.71 -20.78 -4.84
CA HIS A 394 11.30 -19.59 -4.26
C HIS A 394 10.29 -18.47 -4.07
N ILE A 395 10.55 -17.66 -3.06
CA ILE A 395 9.80 -16.44 -2.75
C ILE A 395 10.72 -15.23 -2.95
N PHE A 396 10.26 -14.29 -3.75
CA PHE A 396 10.95 -13.03 -4.02
C PHE A 396 10.17 -11.87 -3.41
N GLY A 397 10.90 -10.88 -2.89
CA GLY A 397 10.27 -9.70 -2.31
C GLY A 397 11.28 -8.71 -1.75
N ILE A 398 10.77 -7.60 -1.23
CA ILE A 398 11.59 -6.58 -0.59
C ILE A 398 11.61 -6.83 0.93
N ASP A 399 12.74 -7.32 1.43
CA ASP A 399 13.01 -7.57 2.84
C ASP A 399 13.60 -6.31 3.49
N ASP A 400 12.74 -5.46 4.03
CA ASP A 400 13.13 -4.23 4.74
C ASP A 400 14.01 -3.31 3.88
N GLY A 401 13.53 -3.01 2.68
CA GLY A 401 14.15 -2.10 1.72
C GLY A 401 15.21 -2.72 0.80
N ILE A 402 15.51 -4.01 0.95
CA ILE A 402 16.48 -4.72 0.12
C ILE A 402 15.80 -5.91 -0.52
N PHE A 403 15.98 -6.09 -1.83
CA PHE A 403 15.40 -7.21 -2.55
C PHE A 403 16.04 -8.53 -2.12
N ALA A 404 15.25 -9.58 -1.99
CA ALA A 404 15.68 -10.85 -1.45
C ALA A 404 14.96 -12.03 -2.09
N CYS A 405 15.63 -13.17 -2.07
CA CYS A 405 15.09 -14.48 -2.38
C CYS A 405 15.21 -15.39 -1.16
N ILE A 406 14.13 -16.09 -0.81
CA ILE A 406 14.13 -17.12 0.22
C ILE A 406 13.64 -18.45 -0.37
N ASP A 407 14.09 -19.54 0.21
CA ASP A 407 13.56 -20.87 -0.07
C ASP A 407 12.14 -21.00 0.49
N ARG A 408 11.22 -21.54 -0.29
CA ARG A 408 9.83 -21.74 0.09
C ARG A 408 9.66 -22.79 1.19
N GLN A 409 10.50 -23.84 1.20
CA GLN A 409 10.32 -25.00 2.08
C GLN A 409 10.64 -24.69 3.54
N ASP A 410 11.70 -23.88 3.78
CA ASP A 410 12.19 -23.61 5.14
C ASP A 410 12.39 -22.12 5.48
N GLY A 411 12.07 -21.22 4.54
CA GLY A 411 12.19 -19.78 4.74
C GLY A 411 13.65 -19.27 4.87
N LYS A 412 14.64 -20.10 4.51
CA LYS A 412 16.05 -19.68 4.54
C LYS A 412 16.37 -18.71 3.43
N LEU A 413 17.23 -17.76 3.78
CA LEU A 413 17.72 -16.77 2.83
C LEU A 413 18.63 -17.45 1.80
N LYS A 414 18.30 -17.30 0.53
CA LYS A 414 19.17 -17.65 -0.61
C LYS A 414 20.16 -16.51 -0.86
N TRP A 415 19.63 -15.31 -1.07
CA TRP A 415 20.41 -14.08 -1.22
C TRP A 415 19.58 -12.84 -0.86
N LYS A 416 20.26 -11.73 -0.61
CA LYS A 416 19.65 -10.42 -0.34
C LYS A 416 20.59 -9.34 -0.87
N ASP A 417 20.13 -8.64 -1.93
CA ASP A 417 20.90 -7.62 -2.63
C ASP A 417 19.97 -6.60 -3.31
N GLY A 418 20.50 -5.43 -3.73
CA GLY A 418 19.72 -4.37 -4.36
C GLY A 418 18.81 -3.62 -3.38
N ARG A 419 19.22 -2.41 -3.04
CA ARG A 419 18.44 -1.52 -2.15
C ARG A 419 17.45 -0.71 -2.96
N PHE A 420 16.17 -1.08 -2.89
CA PHE A 420 15.07 -0.45 -3.64
C PHE A 420 14.09 0.32 -2.74
N GLY A 421 14.38 0.43 -1.44
CA GLY A 421 13.46 1.03 -0.48
C GLY A 421 12.18 0.19 -0.33
N HIS A 422 11.06 0.83 -0.04
CA HIS A 422 9.75 0.15 0.05
C HIS A 422 8.99 0.21 -1.29
N GLY A 423 9.70 -0.07 -2.37
CA GLY A 423 9.17 -0.12 -3.73
C GLY A 423 8.14 -1.24 -3.96
N GLN A 424 7.57 -1.27 -5.15
CA GLN A 424 6.59 -2.29 -5.56
C GLN A 424 7.20 -3.23 -6.60
N ILE A 425 6.72 -4.45 -6.67
CA ILE A 425 7.23 -5.47 -7.57
C ILE A 425 6.11 -6.17 -8.33
N LEU A 426 6.38 -6.51 -9.59
CA LEU A 426 5.50 -7.31 -10.45
C LEU A 426 6.31 -8.35 -11.21
N LEU A 427 5.77 -9.55 -11.32
CA LEU A 427 6.36 -10.65 -12.09
C LEU A 427 5.69 -10.73 -13.46
N ARG A 428 6.51 -10.87 -14.50
CA ARG A 428 6.07 -11.19 -15.85
C ARG A 428 7.01 -12.19 -16.51
N GLY A 429 6.50 -13.39 -16.79
CA GLY A 429 7.35 -14.48 -17.27
C GLY A 429 8.51 -14.75 -16.32
N ASN A 430 9.73 -14.61 -16.79
CA ASN A 430 10.96 -14.77 -16.01
C ASN A 430 11.59 -13.44 -15.58
N HIS A 431 10.82 -12.35 -15.58
CA HIS A 431 11.30 -11.02 -15.23
C HIS A 431 10.52 -10.43 -14.06
N ILE A 432 11.21 -9.77 -13.15
CA ILE A 432 10.61 -8.97 -12.07
C ILE A 432 10.85 -7.49 -12.38
N ILE A 433 9.77 -6.73 -12.49
CA ILE A 433 9.80 -5.28 -12.57
C ILE A 433 9.75 -4.75 -11.14
N VAL A 434 10.70 -3.90 -10.81
CA VAL A 434 10.72 -3.18 -9.52
C VAL A 434 10.50 -1.70 -9.79
N MET A 435 9.49 -1.12 -9.18
CA MET A 435 9.35 0.33 -9.03
C MET A 435 9.94 0.71 -7.67
N ALA A 436 11.16 1.23 -7.67
CA ALA A 436 11.87 1.56 -6.44
C ALA A 436 11.35 2.87 -5.81
N GLU A 437 11.53 3.01 -4.49
CA GLU A 437 11.10 4.19 -3.73
C GLU A 437 11.76 5.50 -4.23
N ASN A 438 12.92 5.41 -4.86
CA ASN A 438 13.63 6.55 -5.46
C ASN A 438 13.15 6.92 -6.87
N GLY A 439 12.07 6.32 -7.37
CA GLY A 439 11.50 6.63 -8.69
C GLY A 439 12.16 5.89 -9.86
N GLU A 440 13.11 4.99 -9.62
CA GLU A 440 13.69 4.15 -10.67
C GLU A 440 12.80 2.94 -10.98
N VAL A 441 12.72 2.56 -12.24
CA VAL A 441 12.20 1.27 -12.70
C VAL A 441 13.36 0.37 -13.04
N ILE A 442 13.40 -0.80 -12.40
CA ILE A 442 14.47 -1.79 -12.56
C ILE A 442 13.87 -3.09 -13.10
N LEU A 443 14.53 -3.69 -14.07
CA LEU A 443 14.20 -5.01 -14.59
C LEU A 443 15.22 -6.03 -14.07
N LEU A 444 14.71 -7.03 -13.36
CA LEU A 444 15.50 -8.13 -12.83
C LEU A 444 15.12 -9.44 -13.55
N GLU A 445 16.07 -10.31 -13.77
CA GLU A 445 15.81 -11.70 -14.10
C GLU A 445 15.47 -12.49 -12.82
N VAL A 446 14.49 -13.39 -12.91
CA VAL A 446 14.20 -14.32 -11.82
C VAL A 446 15.37 -15.31 -11.70
N ASN A 447 16.12 -15.22 -10.63
CA ASN A 447 17.26 -16.09 -10.38
C ASN A 447 17.32 -16.47 -8.89
N PRO A 448 17.29 -17.76 -8.53
CA PRO A 448 17.30 -18.19 -7.13
C PRO A 448 18.68 -18.11 -6.46
N ASP A 449 19.77 -17.99 -7.23
CA ASP A 449 21.13 -18.06 -6.69
C ASP A 449 21.75 -16.69 -6.43
N LYS A 450 21.32 -15.66 -7.17
CA LYS A 450 21.79 -14.29 -7.04
C LYS A 450 20.82 -13.27 -7.63
N GLN A 451 20.95 -12.00 -7.26
CA GLN A 451 20.29 -10.92 -7.98
C GLN A 451 20.94 -10.73 -9.36
N VAL A 452 20.12 -10.69 -10.39
CA VAL A 452 20.55 -10.38 -11.75
C VAL A 452 19.77 -9.19 -12.26
N GLU A 453 20.40 -8.02 -12.23
CA GLU A 453 19.83 -6.81 -12.82
C GLU A 453 20.15 -6.76 -14.30
N LEU A 454 19.12 -6.67 -15.13
CA LEU A 454 19.24 -6.55 -16.58
C LEU A 454 19.42 -5.10 -16.98
N THR A 455 18.58 -4.22 -16.44
CA THR A 455 18.57 -2.80 -16.83
C THR A 455 17.74 -1.96 -15.85
N ARG A 456 17.95 -0.63 -15.87
CA ARG A 456 17.13 0.35 -15.12
C ARG A 456 17.06 1.70 -15.83
N PHE A 457 16.07 2.50 -15.48
CA PHE A 457 15.97 3.91 -15.82
C PHE A 457 15.22 4.70 -14.74
N ALA A 458 15.49 6.01 -14.66
CA ALA A 458 14.74 6.91 -13.81
C ALA A 458 13.39 7.23 -14.48
N ALA A 459 12.30 6.74 -13.89
CA ALA A 459 10.94 6.97 -14.39
C ALA A 459 10.28 8.19 -13.76
N LEU A 460 10.51 8.42 -12.48
CA LEU A 460 9.95 9.52 -11.71
C LEU A 460 11.07 10.27 -10.98
N ASP A 461 10.86 11.56 -10.79
CA ASP A 461 11.74 12.35 -9.93
C ASP A 461 11.42 12.00 -8.47
N SER A 462 12.38 11.41 -7.77
CA SER A 462 12.24 11.19 -6.33
C SER A 462 12.41 12.54 -5.60
N LYS A 463 11.49 12.88 -4.76
CA LYS A 463 11.66 13.98 -3.81
C LYS A 463 11.77 13.49 -2.38
#